data_75d0e83927096d528f297d15cab6e3b8
#
_entry.id   75d0e83927096d528f297d15cab6e3b8
#
_cell.length_a   1.000
_cell.length_b   1.000
_cell.length_c   1.000
_cell.angle_alpha   90.00
_cell.angle_beta   90.00
_cell.angle_gamma   90.00
#
_symmetry.space_group_name_H-M   'P 1'
#
loop_
_entity.id
_entity.type
_entity.pdbx_description
1 polymer ?
#
loop_
_entity_poly.entity_id
_entity_poly.type
_entity_poly.pdbx_seq_one_letter_code
_entity_poly.pdbx_strand_id
1 'polypeptide(L)'
;TYAASYSGTLPVMHIQTQNNAPIVSKEDYLNATYYIDALGISGYQNIGSASTPLSMEIKGRGNWTWRGFDKKPYRIKLSDKQSLLGMNKSKHFALLAHADDNKGFMRNAVGFELSRMIGMKWTPEVRPIEVILNGDYIGLYFLTETIRVDKDRVNIVEQEDEETDADKITGGWLVAIDNY
;
A
#
# COMPACT_ATOMS: atom_id res chain seq x y z
N THR A 1 -6.44 18.59 21.55
CA THR A 1 -5.90 17.33 20.98
C THR A 1 -6.89 16.24 21.32
N TYR A 2 -7.70 15.84 20.37
CA TYR A 2 -8.47 14.62 20.49
C TYR A 2 -7.48 13.47 20.41
N ALA A 3 -7.28 12.75 21.49
CA ALA A 3 -6.70 11.41 21.44
C ALA A 3 -7.68 10.58 20.62
N ALA A 4 -7.35 10.33 19.37
CA ALA A 4 -8.19 9.51 18.50
C ALA A 4 -8.17 8.09 19.07
N SER A 5 -9.27 7.69 19.67
CA SER A 5 -9.51 6.30 20.01
C SER A 5 -9.92 5.59 18.72
N TYR A 6 -9.03 4.80 18.14
CA TYR A 6 -9.37 3.85 17.10
C TYR A 6 -10.29 2.75 17.67
N SER A 7 -11.09 2.15 16.81
CA SER A 7 -12.17 1.24 17.22
C SER A 7 -11.72 -0.05 17.91
N GLY A 8 -10.44 -0.39 17.82
CA GLY A 8 -9.89 -1.65 18.35
C GLY A 8 -10.29 -2.90 17.56
N THR A 9 -10.89 -2.75 16.39
CA THR A 9 -11.40 -3.86 15.57
C THR A 9 -10.58 -4.15 14.33
N LEU A 10 -9.69 -3.24 13.94
CA LEU A 10 -8.81 -3.36 12.77
C LEU A 10 -7.35 -3.18 13.18
N PRO A 11 -6.39 -3.77 12.47
CA PRO A 11 -4.98 -3.48 12.69
C PRO A 11 -4.70 -1.98 12.55
N VAL A 12 -3.71 -1.48 13.29
CA VAL A 12 -3.31 -0.07 13.26
C VAL A 12 -1.88 0.05 12.75
N MET A 13 -1.68 0.82 11.69
CA MET A 13 -0.36 1.19 11.20
C MET A 13 0.03 2.55 11.73
N HIS A 14 1.10 2.59 12.48
CA HIS A 14 1.72 3.81 12.96
C HIS A 14 2.86 4.20 12.02
N ILE A 15 2.84 5.42 11.54
CA ILE A 15 3.83 5.99 10.61
C ILE A 15 4.39 7.27 11.22
N GLN A 16 5.71 7.34 11.27
CA GLN A 16 6.43 8.52 11.72
C GLN A 16 7.37 8.99 10.63
N THR A 17 7.08 10.13 10.02
CA THR A 17 7.97 10.75 9.04
C THR A 17 9.17 11.41 9.71
N GLN A 18 10.27 11.50 8.99
CA GLN A 18 11.45 12.18 9.50
C GLN A 18 11.13 13.64 9.85
N ASN A 19 11.45 14.04 11.08
CA ASN A 19 11.18 15.38 11.61
C ASN A 19 9.70 15.81 11.58
N ASN A 20 8.77 14.87 11.60
CA ASN A 20 7.33 15.13 11.43
C ASN A 20 6.99 15.89 10.13
N ALA A 21 7.83 15.76 9.09
CA ALA A 21 7.64 16.49 7.86
C ALA A 21 6.33 16.06 7.15
N PRO A 22 5.54 17.00 6.62
CA PRO A 22 4.33 16.67 5.89
C PRO A 22 4.64 16.00 4.55
N ILE A 23 3.80 15.04 4.14
CA ILE A 23 3.94 14.36 2.85
C ILE A 23 3.23 15.21 1.79
N VAL A 24 4.00 15.96 1.01
CA VAL A 24 3.47 16.94 0.03
C VAL A 24 3.78 16.58 -1.42
N SER A 25 4.70 15.64 -1.68
CA SER A 25 5.14 15.24 -3.02
C SER A 25 4.60 13.85 -3.40
N LYS A 26 4.30 13.66 -4.68
CA LYS A 26 4.08 12.35 -5.31
C LYS A 26 5.35 11.80 -5.94
N GLU A 27 6.33 12.64 -6.19
CA GLU A 27 7.57 12.26 -6.88
C GLU A 27 8.63 11.85 -5.88
N ASP A 28 8.82 12.65 -4.84
CA ASP A 28 9.90 12.46 -3.87
C ASP A 28 9.44 11.62 -2.69
N TYR A 29 10.23 10.62 -2.35
CA TYR A 29 10.05 9.84 -1.14
C TYR A 29 10.60 10.59 0.07
N LEU A 30 9.85 10.53 1.16
CA LEU A 30 10.24 11.01 2.48
C LEU A 30 10.59 9.81 3.36
N ASN A 31 11.71 9.87 4.05
CA ASN A 31 12.10 8.86 5.03
C ASN A 31 11.09 8.82 6.18
N ALA A 32 10.75 7.62 6.59
CA ALA A 32 9.81 7.37 7.68
C ALA A 32 10.14 6.06 8.40
N THR A 33 9.53 5.89 9.56
CA THR A 33 9.48 4.61 10.25
C THR A 33 8.02 4.17 10.42
N TYR A 34 7.82 2.87 10.61
CA TYR A 34 6.49 2.33 10.85
C TYR A 34 6.52 1.12 11.77
N TYR A 35 5.37 0.84 12.35
CA TYR A 35 5.04 -0.46 12.93
C TYR A 35 3.54 -0.72 12.75
N ILE A 36 3.14 -1.99 12.81
CA ILE A 36 1.74 -2.40 12.74
C ILE A 36 1.39 -3.14 14.01
N ASP A 37 0.41 -2.64 14.75
CA ASP A 37 -0.23 -3.33 15.84
C ASP A 37 -1.45 -4.09 15.31
N ALA A 38 -1.40 -5.41 15.38
CA ALA A 38 -2.48 -6.29 14.94
C ALA A 38 -3.59 -6.42 15.99
N LEU A 39 -3.46 -5.82 17.18
CA LEU A 39 -4.44 -5.83 18.26
C LEU A 39 -4.91 -7.25 18.67
N GLY A 40 -4.08 -8.27 18.49
CA GLY A 40 -4.44 -9.66 18.76
C GLY A 40 -5.48 -10.25 17.78
N ILE A 41 -5.76 -9.60 16.66
CA ILE A 41 -6.70 -10.09 15.65
C ILE A 41 -6.18 -11.39 15.04
N SER A 42 -7.01 -12.42 15.07
CA SER A 42 -6.65 -13.75 14.56
C SER A 42 -6.21 -13.69 13.09
N GLY A 43 -5.10 -14.34 12.77
CA GLY A 43 -4.52 -14.38 11.44
C GLY A 43 -3.54 -13.26 11.13
N TYR A 44 -3.39 -12.26 12.00
CA TYR A 44 -2.42 -11.17 11.84
C TYR A 44 -1.38 -11.18 12.95
N GLN A 45 -0.20 -10.68 12.65
CA GLN A 45 0.91 -10.54 13.58
C GLN A 45 1.37 -9.09 13.64
N ASN A 46 1.86 -8.68 14.81
CA ASN A 46 2.52 -7.39 14.96
C ASN A 46 3.79 -7.34 14.09
N ILE A 47 4.06 -6.17 13.53
CA ILE A 47 5.23 -5.91 12.68
C ILE A 47 5.96 -4.70 13.26
N GLY A 48 7.15 -4.93 13.81
CA GLY A 48 7.83 -3.92 14.59
C GLY A 48 7.07 -3.60 15.89
N SER A 49 7.45 -2.50 16.53
CA SER A 49 6.77 -1.96 17.71
C SER A 49 7.12 -0.48 17.87
N ALA A 50 6.47 0.23 18.80
CA ALA A 50 6.80 1.61 19.13
C ALA A 50 8.26 1.78 19.59
N SER A 51 8.83 0.78 20.27
CA SER A 51 10.23 0.78 20.71
C SER A 51 11.22 0.32 19.63
N THR A 52 10.75 -0.44 18.66
CA THR A 52 11.57 -0.99 17.55
C THR A 52 10.84 -0.82 16.21
N PRO A 53 10.59 0.41 15.77
CA PRO A 53 9.94 0.66 14.50
C PRO A 53 10.85 0.26 13.33
N LEU A 54 10.25 -0.11 12.21
CA LEU A 54 10.96 -0.48 10.99
C LEU A 54 11.09 0.71 10.05
N SER A 55 12.13 0.73 9.24
CA SER A 55 12.38 1.82 8.29
C SER A 55 11.59 1.63 6.99
N MET A 56 11.11 2.74 6.45
CA MET A 56 10.46 2.81 5.14
C MET A 56 10.62 4.20 4.52
N GLU A 57 10.21 4.31 3.28
CA GLU A 57 10.01 5.58 2.57
C GLU A 57 8.54 5.72 2.20
N ILE A 58 8.01 6.94 2.23
CA ILE A 58 6.60 7.25 1.93
C ILE A 58 6.48 8.45 1.01
N LYS A 59 5.52 8.42 0.09
CA LYS A 59 5.14 9.57 -0.75
C LYS A 59 3.66 9.56 -1.09
N GLY A 60 3.16 10.65 -1.62
CA GLY A 60 1.83 10.73 -2.20
C GLY A 60 1.66 9.80 -3.41
N ARG A 61 0.41 9.45 -3.74
CA ARG A 61 0.06 8.70 -4.95
C ARG A 61 -1.28 9.11 -5.52
N GLY A 62 -1.55 8.66 -6.74
CA GLY A 62 -2.80 8.91 -7.46
C GLY A 62 -2.83 10.29 -8.11
N ASN A 63 -3.81 10.52 -8.97
CA ASN A 63 -4.03 11.76 -9.69
C ASN A 63 -5.23 12.51 -9.09
N TRP A 64 -6.43 12.11 -9.42
CA TRP A 64 -7.66 12.71 -8.91
C TRP A 64 -7.75 12.65 -7.38
N THR A 65 -7.52 11.49 -6.78
CA THR A 65 -7.61 11.30 -5.33
C THR A 65 -6.56 12.09 -4.55
N TRP A 66 -5.41 12.39 -5.16
CA TRP A 66 -4.39 13.25 -4.56
C TRP A 66 -4.78 14.73 -4.60
N ARG A 67 -5.35 15.20 -5.72
CA ARG A 67 -5.67 16.63 -5.92
C ARG A 67 -6.99 17.03 -5.28
N GLY A 68 -8.01 16.18 -5.41
CA GLY A 68 -9.41 16.52 -5.12
C GLY A 68 -9.88 16.30 -3.69
N PHE A 69 -9.07 15.67 -2.82
CA PHE A 69 -9.51 15.30 -1.47
C PHE A 69 -8.47 15.62 -0.41
N ASP A 70 -8.92 15.95 0.80
CA ASP A 70 -8.03 16.20 1.96
C ASP A 70 -7.39 14.92 2.45
N LYS A 71 -8.14 13.82 2.49
CA LYS A 71 -7.62 12.49 2.84
C LYS A 71 -6.80 11.92 1.70
N LYS A 72 -5.48 11.91 1.86
CA LYS A 72 -4.51 11.57 0.82
C LYS A 72 -4.17 10.09 0.78
N PRO A 73 -4.08 9.50 -0.42
CA PRO A 73 -3.51 8.16 -0.58
C PRO A 73 -1.99 8.21 -0.65
N TYR A 74 -1.33 7.13 -0.18
CA TYR A 74 0.13 7.07 -0.09
C TYR A 74 0.70 5.84 -0.78
N ARG A 75 1.94 5.96 -1.26
CA ARG A 75 2.79 4.85 -1.67
C ARG A 75 3.87 4.67 -0.63
N ILE A 76 4.08 3.44 -0.19
CA ILE A 76 5.10 3.08 0.78
C ILE A 76 6.10 2.10 0.18
N LYS A 77 7.36 2.28 0.54
CA LYS A 77 8.47 1.43 0.14
C LYS A 77 9.27 1.05 1.39
N LEU A 78 9.16 -0.19 1.80
CA LEU A 78 9.83 -0.72 2.98
C LEU A 78 11.32 -0.89 2.71
N SER A 79 12.17 -0.70 3.72
CA SER A 79 13.61 -0.96 3.61
C SER A 79 13.89 -2.43 3.33
N ASP A 80 13.13 -3.33 3.94
CA ASP A 80 13.23 -4.78 3.75
C ASP A 80 11.90 -5.38 3.28
N LYS A 81 11.97 -6.51 2.56
CA LYS A 81 10.77 -7.24 2.16
C LYS A 81 10.06 -7.80 3.39
N GLN A 82 8.82 -7.39 3.61
CA GLN A 82 7.96 -7.85 4.69
C GLN A 82 6.63 -8.40 4.16
N SER A 83 6.08 -9.36 4.89
CA SER A 83 4.69 -9.80 4.73
C SER A 83 3.82 -8.94 5.64
N LEU A 84 3.10 -7.98 5.08
CA LEU A 84 2.18 -7.14 5.84
C LEU A 84 0.80 -7.80 5.89
N LEU A 85 0.27 -8.06 7.10
CA LEU A 85 -1.05 -8.65 7.34
C LEU A 85 -1.34 -9.89 6.48
N GLY A 86 -0.37 -10.79 6.36
CA GLY A 86 -0.51 -12.04 5.61
C GLY A 86 -0.36 -11.94 4.09
N MET A 87 -0.16 -10.74 3.53
CA MET A 87 0.12 -10.57 2.11
C MET A 87 1.53 -11.05 1.75
N ASN A 88 1.79 -11.32 0.48
CA ASN A 88 3.10 -11.75 -0.01
C ASN A 88 4.21 -10.74 0.33
N LYS A 89 5.41 -11.28 0.64
CA LYS A 89 6.56 -10.44 1.00
C LYS A 89 6.93 -9.48 -0.12
N SER A 90 6.95 -8.20 0.19
CA SER A 90 7.36 -7.14 -0.73
C SER A 90 7.94 -5.94 0.01
N LYS A 91 8.63 -5.07 -0.72
CA LYS A 91 8.96 -3.72 -0.25
C LYS A 91 7.87 -2.70 -0.62
N HIS A 92 7.01 -2.99 -1.58
CA HIS A 92 6.13 -2.00 -2.22
C HIS A 92 4.66 -2.28 -1.93
N PHE A 93 4.04 -1.34 -1.23
CA PHE A 93 2.61 -1.33 -0.92
C PHE A 93 2.02 0.07 -1.15
N ALA A 94 0.72 0.17 -1.08
CA ALA A 94 0.01 1.44 -1.11
C ALA A 94 -1.08 1.49 -0.04
N LEU A 95 -1.34 2.69 0.46
CA LEU A 95 -2.45 3.01 1.34
C LEU A 95 -3.51 3.75 0.52
N LEU A 96 -4.62 3.07 0.23
CA LEU A 96 -5.74 3.64 -0.51
C LEU A 96 -6.67 4.37 0.45
N ALA A 97 -6.85 5.66 0.24
CA ALA A 97 -7.64 6.53 1.13
C ALA A 97 -9.15 6.36 0.96
N HIS A 98 -9.62 5.89 -0.21
CA HIS A 98 -11.05 5.77 -0.58
C HIS A 98 -11.85 7.06 -0.34
N ALA A 99 -11.22 8.22 -0.50
CA ALA A 99 -11.86 9.51 -0.27
C ALA A 99 -13.03 9.79 -1.22
N ASP A 100 -12.99 9.22 -2.43
CA ASP A 100 -14.04 9.26 -3.44
C ASP A 100 -15.11 8.16 -3.29
N ASP A 101 -14.88 7.19 -2.41
CA ASP A 101 -15.83 6.12 -2.05
C ASP A 101 -16.28 6.26 -0.59
N ASN A 102 -16.69 7.45 -0.21
CA ASN A 102 -16.97 7.81 1.18
C ASN A 102 -18.25 7.20 1.78
N LYS A 103 -19.01 6.44 1.00
CA LYS A 103 -20.22 5.76 1.47
C LYS A 103 -20.02 4.29 1.81
N GLY A 104 -19.12 3.61 1.10
CA GLY A 104 -18.96 2.17 1.23
C GLY A 104 -17.54 1.70 1.48
N PHE A 105 -16.53 2.43 1.04
CA PHE A 105 -15.10 2.07 1.12
C PHE A 105 -14.74 0.71 0.45
N MET A 106 -15.67 0.13 -0.33
CA MET A 106 -15.57 -1.26 -0.78
C MET A 106 -15.30 -1.43 -2.28
N ARG A 107 -15.34 -0.37 -3.09
CA ARG A 107 -15.25 -0.49 -4.56
C ARG A 107 -14.03 -1.29 -5.01
N ASN A 108 -12.84 -0.96 -4.51
CA ASN A 108 -11.62 -1.66 -4.90
C ASN A 108 -11.61 -3.10 -4.36
N ALA A 109 -12.05 -3.33 -3.13
CA ALA A 109 -12.10 -4.67 -2.55
C ALA A 109 -13.05 -5.58 -3.36
N VAL A 110 -14.23 -5.09 -3.71
CA VAL A 110 -15.20 -5.80 -4.55
C VAL A 110 -14.65 -6.04 -5.96
N GLY A 111 -14.02 -5.02 -6.57
CA GLY A 111 -13.40 -5.17 -7.89
C GLY A 111 -12.28 -6.22 -7.90
N PHE A 112 -11.44 -6.25 -6.88
CA PHE A 112 -10.40 -7.27 -6.75
C PHE A 112 -10.97 -8.67 -6.51
N GLU A 113 -12.04 -8.78 -5.73
CA GLU A 113 -12.71 -10.07 -5.53
C GLU A 113 -13.35 -10.58 -6.81
N LEU A 114 -14.05 -9.73 -7.55
CA LEU A 114 -14.57 -10.07 -8.87
C LEU A 114 -13.47 -10.53 -9.83
N SER A 115 -12.31 -9.86 -9.82
CA SER A 115 -11.14 -10.25 -10.63
C SER A 115 -10.68 -11.69 -10.31
N ARG A 116 -10.66 -12.07 -9.03
CA ARG A 116 -10.34 -13.44 -8.61
C ARG A 116 -11.39 -14.43 -9.08
N MET A 117 -12.68 -14.09 -8.93
CA MET A 117 -13.81 -14.94 -9.33
C MET A 117 -13.83 -15.22 -10.83
N ILE A 118 -13.44 -14.27 -11.68
CA ILE A 118 -13.34 -14.46 -13.14
C ILE A 118 -12.00 -15.07 -13.59
N GLY A 119 -11.14 -15.48 -12.65
CA GLY A 119 -9.91 -16.21 -12.95
C GLY A 119 -8.75 -15.35 -13.46
N MET A 120 -8.67 -14.07 -13.10
CA MET A 120 -7.46 -13.27 -13.39
C MET A 120 -6.23 -13.93 -12.78
N LYS A 121 -5.13 -14.02 -13.54
CA LYS A 121 -3.90 -14.70 -13.13
C LYS A 121 -3.29 -14.14 -11.84
N TRP A 122 -3.44 -12.85 -11.63
CA TRP A 122 -3.07 -12.15 -10.42
C TRP A 122 -3.98 -10.96 -10.18
N THR A 123 -4.30 -10.72 -8.93
CA THR A 123 -5.08 -9.56 -8.48
C THR A 123 -4.48 -9.08 -7.16
N PRO A 124 -4.30 -7.76 -6.96
CA PRO A 124 -3.76 -7.23 -5.71
C PRO A 124 -4.57 -7.72 -4.50
N GLU A 125 -3.87 -8.13 -3.47
CA GLU A 125 -4.48 -8.31 -2.16
C GLU A 125 -4.69 -6.96 -1.47
N VAL A 126 -5.70 -6.90 -0.61
CA VAL A 126 -6.09 -5.70 0.12
C VAL A 126 -6.49 -6.06 1.54
N ARG A 127 -6.07 -5.23 2.51
CA ARG A 127 -6.41 -5.38 3.93
C ARG A 127 -6.86 -4.04 4.49
N PRO A 128 -8.01 -3.98 5.17
CA PRO A 128 -8.41 -2.78 5.90
C PRO A 128 -7.44 -2.53 7.06
N ILE A 129 -7.05 -1.29 7.25
CA ILE A 129 -6.11 -0.88 8.30
C ILE A 129 -6.39 0.56 8.72
N GLU A 130 -6.34 0.82 10.01
CA GLU A 130 -6.37 2.18 10.54
C GLU A 130 -4.97 2.78 10.51
N VAL A 131 -4.84 4.08 10.27
CA VAL A 131 -3.54 4.72 10.12
C VAL A 131 -3.40 5.90 11.06
N ILE A 132 -2.29 5.92 11.79
CA ILE A 132 -1.82 7.04 12.59
C ILE A 132 -0.54 7.57 11.93
N LEU A 133 -0.56 8.82 11.52
CA LEU A 133 0.56 9.50 10.87
C LEU A 133 1.04 10.65 11.75
N ASN A 134 2.31 10.59 12.19
CA ASN A 134 2.92 11.60 13.06
C ASN A 134 2.12 11.86 14.36
N GLY A 135 1.47 10.82 14.90
CA GLY A 135 0.62 10.90 16.08
C GLY A 135 -0.84 11.26 15.79
N ASP A 136 -1.19 11.70 14.59
CA ASP A 136 -2.55 12.02 14.20
C ASP A 136 -3.26 10.82 13.58
N TYR A 137 -4.47 10.51 14.06
CA TYR A 137 -5.32 9.50 13.43
C TYR A 137 -5.91 10.04 12.12
N ILE A 138 -5.50 9.46 11.00
CA ILE A 138 -5.95 9.89 9.66
C ILE A 138 -7.01 8.96 9.05
N GLY A 139 -7.49 7.99 9.82
CA GLY A 139 -8.66 7.18 9.51
C GLY A 139 -8.37 5.81 8.91
N LEU A 140 -9.42 5.19 8.40
CA LEU A 140 -9.40 3.88 7.73
C LEU A 140 -8.78 4.01 6.35
N TYR A 141 -7.84 3.12 6.04
CA TYR A 141 -7.24 2.92 4.72
C TYR A 141 -7.37 1.47 4.29
N PHE A 142 -7.15 1.20 3.01
CA PHE A 142 -6.85 -0.14 2.55
C PHE A 142 -5.36 -0.24 2.18
N LEU A 143 -4.63 -1.06 2.95
CA LEU A 143 -3.29 -1.47 2.61
C LEU A 143 -3.38 -2.48 1.46
N THR A 144 -2.71 -2.21 0.35
CA THR A 144 -2.78 -3.04 -0.85
C THR A 144 -1.42 -3.26 -1.48
N GLU A 145 -1.28 -4.37 -2.18
CA GLU A 145 -0.14 -4.61 -3.06
C GLU A 145 -0.13 -3.62 -4.23
N THR A 146 1.06 -3.24 -4.67
CA THR A 146 1.22 -2.47 -5.92
C THR A 146 1.39 -3.40 -7.11
N ILE A 147 0.87 -3.04 -8.28
CA ILE A 147 1.09 -3.75 -9.53
C ILE A 147 2.57 -3.63 -9.89
N ARG A 148 3.23 -4.78 -10.05
CA ARG A 148 4.65 -4.89 -10.42
C ARG A 148 4.90 -6.24 -11.09
N VAL A 149 5.90 -6.28 -11.95
CA VAL A 149 6.50 -7.55 -12.37
C VAL A 149 7.24 -8.13 -11.17
N ASP A 150 6.81 -9.29 -10.72
CA ASP A 150 7.38 -10.05 -9.59
C ASP A 150 6.76 -11.47 -9.63
N LYS A 151 7.52 -12.48 -9.21
CA LYS A 151 7.06 -13.88 -9.18
C LYS A 151 5.77 -14.10 -8.37
N ASP A 152 5.57 -13.30 -7.32
CA ASP A 152 4.42 -13.36 -6.42
C ASP A 152 3.33 -12.33 -6.77
N ARG A 153 3.46 -11.63 -7.90
CA ARG A 153 2.51 -10.64 -8.42
C ARG A 153 2.24 -10.88 -9.90
N VAL A 154 2.62 -9.95 -10.78
CA VAL A 154 2.53 -10.16 -12.22
C VAL A 154 3.74 -10.98 -12.64
N ASN A 155 3.57 -12.29 -12.72
CA ASN A 155 4.66 -13.22 -12.99
C ASN A 155 4.89 -13.32 -14.52
N ILE A 156 5.64 -12.37 -15.04
CA ILE A 156 6.18 -12.33 -16.41
C ILE A 156 7.67 -12.04 -16.34
N VAL A 157 8.37 -12.24 -17.46
CA VAL A 157 9.79 -11.89 -17.54
C VAL A 157 9.93 -10.37 -17.52
N GLU A 158 10.73 -9.83 -16.59
CA GLU A 158 11.10 -8.42 -16.57
C GLU A 158 12.12 -8.17 -17.70
N GLN A 159 11.81 -7.23 -18.59
CA GLN A 159 12.67 -6.88 -19.69
C GLN A 159 13.56 -5.69 -19.30
N GLU A 160 14.83 -5.76 -19.67
CA GLU A 160 15.77 -4.65 -19.58
C GLU A 160 15.64 -3.73 -20.82
N ASP A 161 16.04 -2.48 -20.70
CA ASP A 161 15.86 -1.47 -21.77
C ASP A 161 16.51 -1.84 -23.11
N GLU A 162 17.56 -2.65 -23.11
CA GLU A 162 18.29 -3.11 -24.30
C GLU A 162 18.18 -4.63 -24.52
N GLU A 163 17.12 -5.26 -24.04
CA GLU A 163 16.95 -6.71 -24.16
C GLU A 163 16.79 -7.13 -25.62
N THR A 164 17.63 -8.05 -26.07
CA THR A 164 17.64 -8.57 -27.45
C THR A 164 17.30 -10.06 -27.53
N ASP A 165 17.14 -10.73 -26.38
CA ASP A 165 16.77 -12.13 -26.34
C ASP A 165 15.31 -12.31 -26.74
N ALA A 166 15.08 -13.02 -27.86
CA ALA A 166 13.76 -13.22 -28.43
C ALA A 166 12.78 -13.92 -27.44
N ASP A 167 13.27 -14.85 -26.62
CA ASP A 167 12.45 -15.57 -25.66
C ASP A 167 11.99 -14.66 -24.52
N LYS A 168 12.79 -13.70 -24.14
CA LYS A 168 12.42 -12.70 -23.14
C LYS A 168 11.49 -11.63 -23.71
N ILE A 169 11.75 -11.16 -24.93
CA ILE A 169 10.93 -10.13 -25.61
C ILE A 169 9.52 -10.64 -25.88
N THR A 170 9.33 -11.93 -26.15
CA THR A 170 8.02 -12.52 -26.44
C THR A 170 7.28 -13.03 -25.20
N GLY A 171 7.86 -12.92 -24.02
CA GLY A 171 7.46 -13.64 -22.80
C GLY A 171 6.33 -13.07 -21.95
N GLY A 172 5.59 -12.09 -22.41
CA GLY A 172 4.44 -11.50 -21.71
C GLY A 172 4.56 -9.98 -21.51
N TRP A 173 3.40 -9.31 -21.46
CA TRP A 173 3.32 -7.85 -21.46
C TRP A 173 2.46 -7.37 -20.30
N LEU A 174 2.93 -6.39 -19.55
CA LEU A 174 2.15 -5.61 -18.61
C LEU A 174 1.90 -4.24 -19.24
N VAL A 175 0.67 -4.01 -19.71
CA VAL A 175 0.27 -2.76 -20.34
C VAL A 175 -0.51 -1.92 -19.35
N ALA A 176 -0.14 -0.65 -19.20
CA ALA A 176 -0.88 0.32 -18.43
C ALA A 176 -1.48 1.38 -19.36
N ILE A 177 -2.76 1.73 -19.11
CA ILE A 177 -3.39 2.93 -19.67
C ILE A 177 -3.40 3.93 -18.54
N ASP A 178 -2.54 4.93 -18.61
CA ASP A 178 -2.36 5.92 -17.56
C ASP A 178 -2.61 7.33 -18.11
N ASN A 179 -3.35 8.12 -17.35
CA ASN A 179 -3.61 9.53 -17.67
C ASN A 179 -2.71 10.39 -16.76
N TYR A 180 -1.68 10.94 -17.34
CA TYR A 180 -0.77 11.89 -16.68
C TYR A 180 -1.30 13.32 -16.74
#